data_e91cabe89a79553971747d173e82d13d
#
_entry.id   e91cabe89a79553971747d173e82d13d
#
_cell.length_a   1.000
_cell.length_b   1.000
_cell.length_c   1.000
_cell.angle_alpha   90.00
_cell.angle_beta   90.00
_cell.angle_gamma   90.00
#
_symmetry.space_group_name_H-M   'P 1'
#
loop_
_entity.id
_entity.type
_entity.pdbx_description
1 polymer ?
#
loop_
_entity_poly.entity_id
_entity_poly.type
_entity_poly.pdbx_seq_one_letter_code
_entity_poly.pdbx_strand_id
1 'polypeptide(L)'
;MKKILQNNLILFWLFLFILNKPLFSNQPNSIYIQTYFANNTNKPFWMKSNRWGVNPGNSIGLNFNYNSSKFNFLRFKGNIVKTDNNFQIIEGNFSLAIKNYQIKIGKTKYLHGLANHDLSSGSLILSKNAEPIPKILIENIDSFIFEINRIKFLINAGLSHGMIEKGDYISQPQIHEKWLYLKIKNNNLSLHLGLVHNAIFGGETIEFGLLPSTAKDFIRVFFVQNGDENAPQNENINSLGNHLGIWDLGLSINSKNYNFTTYLQHLFEDQSGARWLLNWQDNLYGVIVEDKLKRFFIDKINIEFLYTLNQSGVNEVSENTYGWDDYYNHYIYLSGWTNKGKSIGTPFAVLGSNGAREYIHVENNRIKAIHLGISGSLHPKISFRHL
;
A
#
# COMPACT_ATOMS: atom_id res chain seq x y z
N MET A 1 -4.54 -26.24 32.52
CA MET A 1 -3.83 -24.98 32.72
C MET A 1 -2.31 -25.11 32.85
N LYS A 2 -1.74 -25.98 33.70
CA LYS A 2 -0.26 -26.14 33.85
C LYS A 2 0.50 -26.51 32.57
N LYS A 3 -0.02 -27.40 31.71
CA LYS A 3 0.64 -27.80 30.45
C LYS A 3 0.70 -26.68 29.38
N ILE A 4 -0.30 -25.81 29.35
CA ILE A 4 -0.34 -24.67 28.40
C ILE A 4 0.67 -23.60 28.79
N LEU A 5 0.85 -23.35 30.10
CA LEU A 5 1.88 -22.44 30.60
C LEU A 5 3.30 -22.99 30.35
N GLN A 6 3.53 -24.28 30.49
CA GLN A 6 4.85 -24.88 30.21
C GLN A 6 5.23 -24.81 28.73
N ASN A 7 4.30 -25.04 27.82
CA ASN A 7 4.57 -24.92 26.38
C ASN A 7 4.83 -23.49 25.94
N ASN A 8 4.14 -22.51 26.55
CA ASN A 8 4.40 -21.10 26.27
C ASN A 8 5.73 -20.61 26.86
N LEU A 9 6.16 -21.16 28.00
CA LEU A 9 7.48 -20.88 28.58
C LEU A 9 8.60 -21.47 27.70
N ILE A 10 8.44 -22.67 27.17
CA ILE A 10 9.42 -23.32 26.28
C ILE A 10 9.54 -22.54 24.98
N LEU A 11 8.44 -22.08 24.39
CA LEU A 11 8.45 -21.19 23.21
C LEU A 11 9.11 -19.85 23.51
N PHE A 12 8.87 -19.27 24.68
CA PHE A 12 9.51 -18.04 25.14
C PHE A 12 11.03 -18.21 25.35
N TRP A 13 11.46 -19.33 25.95
CA TRP A 13 12.87 -19.66 26.13
C TRP A 13 13.58 -20.04 24.81
N LEU A 14 12.91 -20.73 23.90
CA LEU A 14 13.40 -20.96 22.54
C LEU A 14 13.56 -19.63 21.78
N PHE A 15 12.63 -18.72 21.93
CA PHE A 15 12.70 -17.38 21.35
C PHE A 15 13.86 -16.57 21.94
N LEU A 16 14.08 -16.61 23.27
CA LEU A 16 15.22 -15.98 23.95
C LEU A 16 16.55 -16.64 23.58
N PHE A 17 16.58 -17.97 23.34
CA PHE A 17 17.79 -18.68 22.94
C PHE A 17 18.25 -18.35 21.50
N ILE A 18 17.30 -18.06 20.62
CA ILE A 18 17.55 -17.57 19.26
C ILE A 18 18.16 -16.15 19.30
N LEU A 19 17.76 -15.34 20.29
CA LEU A 19 18.27 -13.98 20.47
C LEU A 19 19.69 -13.90 21.07
N ASN A 20 20.20 -14.98 21.66
CA ASN A 20 21.48 -14.99 22.38
C ASN A 20 22.71 -15.36 21.55
N LYS A 21 22.58 -15.60 20.23
CA LYS A 21 23.76 -15.73 19.35
C LYS A 21 23.98 -14.43 18.60
N PRO A 22 25.12 -13.75 18.79
CA PRO A 22 25.44 -12.54 18.04
C PRO A 22 25.74 -12.91 16.59
N LEU A 23 24.78 -12.70 15.72
CA LEU A 23 24.92 -12.81 14.29
C LEU A 23 24.68 -11.41 13.72
N PHE A 24 25.68 -10.76 13.14
CA PHE A 24 25.65 -9.34 12.84
C PHE A 24 25.78 -9.06 11.34
N SER A 25 24.80 -8.39 10.77
CA SER A 25 24.93 -7.59 9.56
C SER A 25 25.21 -6.13 9.96
N ASN A 26 25.68 -5.30 9.03
CA ASN A 26 25.94 -3.88 9.28
C ASN A 26 24.70 -3.04 9.67
N GLN A 27 23.52 -3.64 9.72
CA GLN A 27 22.32 -3.03 10.27
C GLN A 27 21.95 -3.70 11.60
N PRO A 28 21.75 -2.94 12.67
CA PRO A 28 21.47 -3.51 13.98
C PRO A 28 20.14 -4.29 13.96
N ASN A 29 20.17 -5.46 14.59
CA ASN A 29 18.94 -6.12 14.97
C ASN A 29 18.20 -5.22 15.95
N SER A 30 16.91 -5.07 15.76
CA SER A 30 16.12 -4.18 16.62
C SER A 30 14.87 -4.85 17.13
N ILE A 31 14.58 -4.61 18.40
CA ILE A 31 13.32 -4.95 19.04
C ILE A 31 12.82 -3.67 19.68
N TYR A 32 11.59 -3.28 19.37
CA TYR A 32 10.95 -2.15 20.05
C TYR A 32 9.48 -2.45 20.35
N ILE A 33 9.02 -1.89 21.44
CA ILE A 33 7.64 -1.99 21.89
C ILE A 33 6.96 -0.67 21.56
N GLN A 34 5.78 -0.76 20.98
CA GLN A 34 4.95 0.39 20.67
C GLN A 34 3.61 0.24 21.39
N THR A 35 3.25 1.25 22.17
CA THR A 35 1.98 1.26 22.89
C THR A 35 1.09 2.39 22.38
N TYR A 36 -0.20 2.10 22.32
CA TYR A 36 -1.22 3.07 22.02
C TYR A 36 -2.27 3.03 23.12
N PHE A 37 -2.60 4.19 23.63
CA PHE A 37 -3.69 4.36 24.59
C PHE A 37 -4.77 5.21 23.95
N ALA A 38 -6.00 4.73 23.96
CA ALA A 38 -7.12 5.46 23.41
C ALA A 38 -8.33 5.26 24.33
N ASN A 39 -8.69 6.30 25.02
CA ASN A 39 -9.80 6.29 25.97
C ASN A 39 -11.03 6.91 25.31
N ASN A 40 -11.75 6.23 24.41
CA ASN A 40 -13.11 6.60 24.02
C ASN A 40 -13.58 5.94 22.71
N THR A 41 -14.91 5.91 22.55
CA THR A 41 -15.63 5.49 21.35
C THR A 41 -15.42 6.44 20.16
N ASN A 42 -15.21 7.75 20.40
CA ASN A 42 -15.03 8.77 19.37
C ASN A 42 -13.54 9.09 19.13
N LYS A 43 -12.88 8.22 18.36
CA LYS A 43 -11.45 8.41 18.03
C LYS A 43 -11.30 9.28 16.79
N PRO A 44 -10.34 10.23 16.75
CA PRO A 44 -10.00 10.99 15.56
C PRO A 44 -9.72 10.10 14.35
N PHE A 45 -9.96 10.62 13.15
CA PHE A 45 -9.82 9.88 11.90
C PHE A 45 -8.44 9.21 11.78
N TRP A 46 -7.35 9.91 12.02
CA TRP A 46 -5.99 9.38 11.91
C TRP A 46 -5.60 8.38 13.01
N MET A 47 -6.39 8.27 14.06
CA MET A 47 -6.25 7.17 15.03
C MET A 47 -6.90 5.87 14.54
N LYS A 48 -7.76 5.93 13.52
CA LYS A 48 -8.46 4.78 12.93
C LYS A 48 -7.89 4.38 11.58
N SER A 49 -7.21 5.31 10.88
CA SER A 49 -6.75 5.18 9.50
C SER A 49 -5.23 5.16 9.40
N ASN A 50 -4.71 4.62 8.32
CA ASN A 50 -3.27 4.53 8.03
C ASN A 50 -2.43 3.87 9.14
N ARG A 51 -2.96 2.80 9.74
CA ARG A 51 -2.33 2.06 10.85
C ARG A 51 -2.13 0.57 10.54
N TRP A 52 -2.05 0.21 9.27
CA TRP A 52 -1.87 -1.16 8.82
C TRP A 52 -2.98 -2.11 9.32
N GLY A 53 -4.22 -1.65 9.28
CA GLY A 53 -5.38 -2.43 9.72
C GLY A 53 -5.53 -2.60 11.24
N VAL A 54 -4.63 -2.02 12.04
CA VAL A 54 -4.74 -2.10 13.50
C VAL A 54 -6.00 -1.38 13.96
N ASN A 55 -6.90 -2.13 14.62
CA ASN A 55 -8.13 -1.56 15.15
C ASN A 55 -7.85 -0.55 16.26
N PRO A 56 -8.60 0.55 16.30
CA PRO A 56 -8.43 1.55 17.33
C PRO A 56 -8.88 0.98 18.68
N GLY A 57 -7.96 0.91 19.63
CA GLY A 57 -8.15 0.46 21.01
C GLY A 57 -6.84 0.65 21.76
N ASN A 58 -6.81 0.30 23.06
CA ASN A 58 -5.55 0.12 23.71
C ASN A 58 -4.82 -1.00 23.01
N SER A 59 -3.58 -0.77 22.64
CA SER A 59 -2.82 -1.78 21.93
C SER A 59 -1.34 -1.73 22.29
N ILE A 60 -0.73 -2.91 22.36
CA ILE A 60 0.70 -3.10 22.55
C ILE A 60 1.21 -3.82 21.32
N GLY A 61 2.17 -3.22 20.63
CA GLY A 61 2.83 -3.81 19.48
C GLY A 61 4.27 -4.19 19.80
N LEU A 62 4.66 -5.40 19.45
CA LEU A 62 6.03 -5.87 19.44
C LEU A 62 6.53 -5.89 18.00
N ASN A 63 7.59 -5.15 17.76
CA ASN A 63 8.27 -5.11 16.47
C ASN A 63 9.66 -5.72 16.62
N PHE A 64 10.03 -6.58 15.69
CA PHE A 64 11.38 -7.13 15.65
C PHE A 64 11.90 -7.19 14.22
N ASN A 65 13.20 -6.95 14.11
CA ASN A 65 13.92 -6.98 12.85
C ASN A 65 15.20 -7.75 13.08
N TYR A 66 15.35 -8.84 12.35
CA TYR A 66 16.51 -9.71 12.44
C TYR A 66 17.20 -9.80 11.08
N ASN A 67 18.48 -9.47 11.07
CA ASN A 67 19.36 -9.62 9.93
C ASN A 67 20.41 -10.69 10.24
N SER A 68 20.51 -11.72 9.38
CA SER A 68 21.53 -12.74 9.55
C SER A 68 22.90 -12.20 9.09
N SER A 69 23.89 -12.26 9.97
CA SER A 69 25.26 -11.85 9.62
C SER A 69 26.03 -12.94 8.88
N LYS A 70 25.73 -14.19 9.16
CA LYS A 70 26.36 -15.33 8.46
C LYS A 70 25.86 -15.41 7.01
N PHE A 71 24.65 -14.92 6.78
CA PHE A 71 24.01 -14.85 5.48
C PHE A 71 23.49 -13.42 5.27
N ASN A 72 24.34 -12.48 4.87
CA ASN A 72 23.99 -11.08 4.61
C ASN A 72 22.81 -10.90 3.63
N PHE A 73 22.41 -11.98 2.97
CA PHE A 73 21.30 -12.02 2.04
C PHE A 73 19.96 -12.41 2.68
N LEU A 74 19.90 -12.81 3.97
CA LEU A 74 18.67 -13.26 4.63
C LEU A 74 18.25 -12.30 5.74
N ARG A 75 17.00 -11.85 5.70
CA ARG A 75 16.40 -10.98 6.70
C ARG A 75 15.05 -11.53 7.11
N PHE A 76 14.68 -11.27 8.36
CA PHE A 76 13.36 -11.56 8.88
C PHE A 76 12.80 -10.33 9.58
N LYS A 77 11.53 -10.00 9.31
CA LYS A 77 10.81 -8.92 9.98
C LYS A 77 9.51 -9.42 10.56
N GLY A 78 9.15 -8.94 11.73
CA GLY A 78 7.88 -9.22 12.37
C GLY A 78 7.33 -8.03 13.10
N ASN A 79 6.02 -7.89 13.06
CA ASN A 79 5.24 -6.95 13.84
C ASN A 79 3.97 -7.62 14.30
N ILE A 80 3.82 -7.75 15.60
CA ILE A 80 2.67 -8.36 16.24
C ILE A 80 2.03 -7.32 17.14
N VAL A 81 0.73 -7.17 17.05
CA VAL A 81 -0.04 -6.21 17.84
C VAL A 81 -1.11 -6.94 18.62
N LYS A 82 -1.13 -6.74 19.94
CA LYS A 82 -2.20 -7.13 20.84
C LYS A 82 -3.08 -5.91 21.08
N THR A 83 -4.33 -6.02 20.70
CA THR A 83 -5.39 -5.06 21.05
C THR A 83 -6.23 -5.63 22.20
N ASP A 84 -7.16 -4.85 22.75
CA ASP A 84 -8.03 -5.30 23.84
C ASP A 84 -8.73 -6.63 23.50
N ASN A 85 -9.14 -6.81 22.24
CA ASN A 85 -9.96 -7.95 21.81
C ASN A 85 -9.23 -8.95 20.91
N ASN A 86 -8.16 -8.55 20.23
CA ASN A 86 -7.55 -9.35 19.17
C ASN A 86 -6.02 -9.38 19.24
N PHE A 87 -5.47 -10.43 18.64
CA PHE A 87 -4.05 -10.57 18.38
C PHE A 87 -3.85 -10.58 16.85
N GLN A 88 -3.06 -9.63 16.33
CA GLN A 88 -2.86 -9.44 14.90
C GLN A 88 -1.39 -9.54 14.54
N ILE A 89 -1.07 -10.32 13.51
CA ILE A 89 0.25 -10.31 12.86
C ILE A 89 0.17 -9.33 11.70
N ILE A 90 0.72 -8.13 11.91
CA ILE A 90 0.71 -7.07 10.91
C ILE A 90 1.84 -7.25 9.90
N GLU A 91 3.00 -7.73 10.35
CA GLU A 91 4.12 -8.05 9.49
C GLU A 91 4.74 -9.37 9.92
N GLY A 92 5.08 -10.20 8.96
CA GLY A 92 5.80 -11.45 9.15
C GLY A 92 6.33 -11.90 7.82
N ASN A 93 7.59 -11.54 7.51
CA ASN A 93 8.18 -11.86 6.23
C ASN A 93 9.64 -12.30 6.32
N PHE A 94 10.01 -13.15 5.38
CA PHE A 94 11.39 -13.48 5.04
C PHE A 94 11.79 -12.71 3.80
N SER A 95 13.00 -12.16 3.80
CA SER A 95 13.57 -11.46 2.64
C SER A 95 14.89 -12.12 2.26
N LEU A 96 15.01 -12.46 0.99
CA LEU A 96 16.20 -13.03 0.38
C LEU A 96 16.75 -12.03 -0.64
N ALA A 97 18.00 -11.62 -0.49
CA ALA A 97 18.69 -10.77 -1.45
C ALA A 97 19.57 -11.60 -2.38
N ILE A 98 19.41 -11.44 -3.70
CA ILE A 98 20.22 -12.10 -4.74
C ILE A 98 20.71 -11.02 -5.70
N LYS A 99 21.99 -10.70 -5.63
CA LYS A 99 22.58 -9.57 -6.37
C LYS A 99 21.79 -8.27 -6.07
N ASN A 100 21.24 -7.62 -7.10
CA ASN A 100 20.45 -6.41 -6.98
C ASN A 100 18.94 -6.68 -6.81
N TYR A 101 18.52 -7.91 -6.61
CA TYR A 101 17.11 -8.25 -6.41
C TYR A 101 16.85 -8.73 -4.98
N GLN A 102 15.67 -8.42 -4.46
CA GLN A 102 15.18 -9.06 -3.25
C GLN A 102 13.86 -9.75 -3.51
N ILE A 103 13.69 -10.90 -2.86
CA ILE A 103 12.45 -11.65 -2.80
C ILE A 103 11.98 -11.60 -1.36
N LYS A 104 10.74 -11.15 -1.13
CA LYS A 104 10.08 -11.17 0.18
C LYS A 104 8.90 -12.11 0.14
N ILE A 105 8.75 -12.93 1.17
CA ILE A 105 7.65 -13.91 1.29
C ILE A 105 6.96 -13.69 2.63
N GLY A 106 5.65 -13.47 2.61
CA GLY A 106 4.82 -13.25 3.79
C GLY A 106 4.13 -11.90 3.83
N LYS A 107 3.60 -11.53 4.98
CA LYS A 107 2.98 -10.20 5.21
C LYS A 107 4.07 -9.15 5.29
N THR A 108 4.08 -8.23 4.35
CA THR A 108 5.10 -7.17 4.25
C THR A 108 4.44 -5.80 4.29
N LYS A 109 4.85 -4.95 5.21
CA LYS A 109 4.56 -3.51 5.20
C LYS A 109 5.31 -2.88 4.03
N TYR A 110 4.68 -2.87 2.89
CA TYR A 110 5.28 -2.40 1.65
C TYR A 110 4.53 -1.18 1.12
N LEU A 111 5.27 -0.19 0.72
CA LEU A 111 4.76 1.03 0.11
C LEU A 111 5.73 1.48 -0.97
N HIS A 112 5.21 2.04 -2.02
CA HIS A 112 5.99 2.65 -3.10
C HIS A 112 5.37 3.99 -3.51
N GLY A 113 6.14 4.80 -4.23
CA GLY A 113 5.70 6.09 -4.74
C GLY A 113 5.87 7.26 -3.78
N LEU A 114 5.56 8.45 -4.30
CA LEU A 114 5.81 9.72 -3.60
C LEU A 114 4.80 9.99 -2.48
N ALA A 115 3.56 9.52 -2.61
CA ALA A 115 2.50 9.70 -1.62
C ALA A 115 2.57 8.69 -0.45
N ASN A 116 3.69 8.01 -0.25
CA ASN A 116 3.83 6.97 0.78
C ASN A 116 4.80 7.33 1.91
N HIS A 117 5.05 8.60 2.13
CA HIS A 117 5.80 9.09 3.28
C HIS A 117 4.93 9.25 4.53
N ASP A 118 5.56 9.52 5.67
CA ASP A 118 4.88 9.51 6.98
C ASP A 118 3.88 10.64 7.20
N LEU A 119 3.96 11.73 6.43
CA LEU A 119 3.06 12.88 6.52
C LEU A 119 1.95 12.85 5.46
N SER A 120 1.91 11.83 4.59
CA SER A 120 0.89 11.70 3.55
C SER A 120 -0.39 11.08 4.09
N SER A 121 -1.50 11.44 3.49
CA SER A 121 -2.79 10.76 3.64
C SER A 121 -2.78 9.33 3.07
N GLY A 122 -1.77 8.99 2.26
CA GLY A 122 -1.57 7.68 1.65
C GLY A 122 -1.89 7.66 0.16
N SER A 123 -1.26 6.74 -0.55
CA SER A 123 -1.46 6.54 -1.99
C SER A 123 -2.89 6.09 -2.32
N LEU A 124 -3.36 6.48 -3.50
CA LEU A 124 -4.67 6.09 -4.00
C LEU A 124 -4.80 4.58 -4.23
N ILE A 125 -3.73 3.86 -4.51
CA ILE A 125 -3.77 2.44 -4.86
C ILE A 125 -3.37 1.52 -3.71
N LEU A 126 -2.40 1.91 -2.89
CA LEU A 126 -1.89 1.13 -1.76
C LEU A 126 -1.39 2.06 -0.66
N SER A 127 -2.08 2.07 0.47
CA SER A 127 -1.75 2.91 1.64
C SER A 127 -1.43 2.08 2.88
N LYS A 128 -1.19 2.75 4.00
CA LYS A 128 -1.05 2.12 5.33
C LYS A 128 -2.40 1.77 5.96
N ASN A 129 -3.53 1.92 5.24
CA ASN A 129 -4.86 1.84 5.85
C ASN A 129 -5.28 0.39 6.13
N ALA A 130 -5.17 -0.50 5.14
CA ALA A 130 -5.48 -1.92 5.31
C ALA A 130 -4.32 -2.73 5.90
N GLU A 131 -4.64 -3.91 6.44
CA GLU A 131 -3.64 -4.89 6.86
C GLU A 131 -2.84 -5.40 5.65
N PRO A 132 -1.52 -5.61 5.78
CA PRO A 132 -0.73 -6.16 4.70
C PRO A 132 -1.21 -7.55 4.28
N ILE A 133 -1.31 -7.76 2.98
CA ILE A 133 -1.73 -9.02 2.37
C ILE A 133 -0.49 -9.94 2.27
N PRO A 134 -0.61 -11.25 2.62
CA PRO A 134 0.45 -12.21 2.39
C PRO A 134 0.77 -12.31 0.90
N LYS A 135 2.04 -12.17 0.54
CA LYS A 135 2.49 -12.17 -0.87
C LYS A 135 3.92 -12.63 -1.05
N ILE A 136 4.24 -13.01 -2.26
CA ILE A 136 5.61 -13.07 -2.77
C ILE A 136 5.83 -11.76 -3.53
N LEU A 137 6.89 -11.04 -3.17
CA LEU A 137 7.27 -9.76 -3.75
C LEU A 137 8.70 -9.85 -4.27
N ILE A 138 8.92 -9.42 -5.50
CA ILE A 138 10.23 -9.36 -6.15
C ILE A 138 10.45 -7.94 -6.62
N GLU A 139 11.57 -7.35 -6.22
CA GLU A 139 11.94 -5.99 -6.62
C GLU A 139 13.47 -5.82 -6.70
N ASN A 140 13.94 -4.79 -7.37
CA ASN A 140 15.34 -4.41 -7.27
C ASN A 140 15.60 -3.70 -5.94
N ILE A 141 16.76 -3.98 -5.33
CA ILE A 141 17.21 -3.38 -4.06
C ILE A 141 17.66 -1.94 -4.30
N ASP A 142 18.60 -1.79 -5.21
CA ASP A 142 19.12 -0.50 -5.64
C ASP A 142 18.63 -0.18 -7.03
N SER A 143 18.41 1.10 -7.31
CA SER A 143 18.02 1.56 -8.64
C SER A 143 19.06 1.11 -9.69
N PHE A 144 18.59 0.66 -10.83
CA PHE A 144 19.45 0.56 -12.02
C PHE A 144 19.76 1.97 -12.47
N ILE A 145 21.07 2.32 -12.50
CA ILE A 145 21.54 3.67 -12.80
C ILE A 145 22.31 3.67 -14.11
N PHE A 146 21.93 4.56 -15.02
CA PHE A 146 22.74 4.92 -16.18
C PHE A 146 22.78 6.45 -16.30
N GLU A 147 23.84 6.97 -16.95
CA GLU A 147 24.08 8.40 -17.07
C GLU A 147 24.33 8.78 -18.52
N ILE A 148 23.66 9.82 -18.99
CA ILE A 148 23.85 10.42 -20.31
C ILE A 148 24.02 11.92 -20.12
N ASN A 149 25.13 12.51 -20.56
CA ASN A 149 25.41 13.93 -20.47
C ASN A 149 25.16 14.55 -19.08
N ARG A 150 25.62 13.90 -18.01
CA ARG A 150 25.43 14.27 -16.60
C ARG A 150 23.99 14.14 -16.08
N ILE A 151 23.09 13.64 -16.88
CA ILE A 151 21.72 13.32 -16.45
C ILE A 151 21.70 11.88 -16.01
N LYS A 152 21.29 11.62 -14.76
CA LYS A 152 21.18 10.26 -14.21
C LYS A 152 19.75 9.77 -14.33
N PHE A 153 19.62 8.56 -14.84
CA PHE A 153 18.38 7.82 -14.93
C PHE A 153 18.45 6.68 -13.91
N LEU A 154 17.48 6.66 -13.00
CA LEU A 154 17.38 5.67 -11.94
C LEU A 154 16.07 4.91 -12.11
N ILE A 155 16.16 3.59 -12.31
CA ILE A 155 15.00 2.73 -12.55
C ILE A 155 14.79 1.83 -11.33
N ASN A 156 13.57 1.83 -10.81
CA ASN A 156 13.09 0.88 -9.82
C ASN A 156 11.86 0.17 -10.35
N ALA A 157 11.84 -1.14 -10.23
CA ALA A 157 10.74 -1.96 -10.68
C ALA A 157 10.51 -3.13 -9.72
N GLY A 158 9.30 -3.62 -9.72
CA GLY A 158 8.97 -4.81 -8.96
C GLY A 158 7.60 -5.33 -9.30
N LEU A 159 7.33 -6.50 -8.76
CA LEU A 159 6.04 -7.17 -8.87
C LEU A 159 5.77 -7.97 -7.60
N SER A 160 4.51 -8.13 -7.28
CA SER A 160 4.10 -9.05 -6.23
C SER A 160 2.85 -9.84 -6.63
N HIS A 161 2.72 -11.00 -6.02
CA HIS A 161 1.54 -11.83 -6.14
C HIS A 161 1.19 -12.39 -4.77
N GLY A 162 -0.07 -12.24 -4.38
CA GLY A 162 -0.54 -12.64 -3.07
C GLY A 162 -1.98 -13.13 -3.09
N MET A 163 -2.45 -13.50 -1.92
CA MET A 163 -3.82 -13.97 -1.73
C MET A 163 -4.45 -13.14 -0.61
N ILE A 164 -5.57 -12.50 -0.91
CA ILE A 164 -6.39 -11.82 0.09
C ILE A 164 -7.01 -12.92 0.95
N GLU A 165 -6.87 -12.81 2.27
CA GLU A 165 -7.53 -13.74 3.19
C GLU A 165 -9.04 -13.67 2.96
N LYS A 166 -9.80 -14.65 3.46
CA LYS A 166 -11.24 -14.75 3.26
C LYS A 166 -11.90 -13.37 3.40
N GLY A 167 -12.36 -12.82 2.28
CA GLY A 167 -13.16 -11.62 2.24
C GLY A 167 -14.61 -11.90 2.62
N ASP A 168 -15.37 -10.84 2.86
CA ASP A 168 -16.77 -10.97 3.25
C ASP A 168 -17.65 -11.51 2.11
N TYR A 169 -17.31 -11.20 0.85
CA TYR A 169 -18.08 -11.62 -0.35
C TYR A 169 -17.38 -12.68 -1.18
N ILE A 170 -16.07 -12.55 -1.39
CA ILE A 170 -15.30 -13.47 -2.22
C ILE A 170 -14.30 -14.27 -1.39
N SER A 171 -14.23 -15.56 -1.62
CA SER A 171 -13.29 -16.45 -0.93
C SER A 171 -11.96 -16.48 -1.67
N GLN A 172 -10.89 -16.13 -0.97
CA GLN A 172 -9.49 -16.26 -1.41
C GLN A 172 -9.16 -15.67 -2.79
N PRO A 173 -9.58 -14.43 -3.10
CA PRO A 173 -9.15 -13.80 -4.34
C PRO A 173 -7.64 -13.55 -4.32
N GLN A 174 -7.05 -13.59 -5.50
CA GLN A 174 -5.63 -13.29 -5.69
C GLN A 174 -5.45 -11.81 -5.96
N ILE A 175 -4.32 -11.24 -5.53
CA ILE A 175 -3.90 -9.89 -5.88
C ILE A 175 -2.55 -9.93 -6.59
N HIS A 176 -2.49 -9.29 -7.74
CA HIS A 176 -1.26 -9.05 -8.49
C HIS A 176 -0.94 -7.57 -8.49
N GLU A 177 0.30 -7.21 -8.22
CA GLU A 177 0.77 -5.82 -8.20
C GLU A 177 2.07 -5.73 -9.01
N LYS A 178 2.22 -4.67 -9.80
CA LYS A 178 3.44 -4.37 -10.53
C LYS A 178 3.66 -2.87 -10.62
N TRP A 179 4.93 -2.46 -10.62
CA TRP A 179 5.29 -1.05 -10.69
C TRP A 179 6.60 -0.84 -11.42
N LEU A 180 6.69 0.32 -12.03
CA LEU A 180 7.90 0.83 -12.67
C LEU A 180 8.03 2.31 -12.34
N TYR A 181 9.18 2.68 -11.77
CA TYR A 181 9.54 4.05 -11.46
C TYR A 181 10.81 4.44 -12.20
N LEU A 182 10.77 5.57 -12.89
CA LEU A 182 11.92 6.23 -13.50
C LEU A 182 12.13 7.58 -12.81
N LYS A 183 13.30 7.77 -12.22
CA LYS A 183 13.74 9.07 -11.72
C LYS A 183 14.84 9.62 -12.61
N ILE A 184 14.59 10.80 -13.19
CA ILE A 184 15.56 11.52 -14.03
C ILE A 184 16.13 12.64 -13.16
N LYS A 185 17.44 12.60 -12.91
CA LYS A 185 18.11 13.57 -12.04
C LYS A 185 19.16 14.35 -12.79
N ASN A 186 19.06 15.68 -12.73
CA ASN A 186 20.05 16.62 -13.22
C ASN A 186 20.37 17.62 -12.10
N ASN A 187 21.60 17.59 -11.59
CA ASN A 187 22.02 18.41 -10.45
C ASN A 187 21.02 18.35 -9.28
N ASN A 188 20.35 19.49 -9.04
CA ASN A 188 19.41 19.67 -7.94
C ASN A 188 17.95 19.32 -8.31
N LEU A 189 17.67 19.10 -9.59
CA LEU A 189 16.35 18.81 -10.11
C LEU A 189 16.18 17.31 -10.31
N SER A 190 15.02 16.79 -9.93
CA SER A 190 14.63 15.41 -10.21
C SER A 190 13.19 15.36 -10.70
N LEU A 191 12.98 14.70 -11.84
CA LEU A 191 11.67 14.31 -12.34
C LEU A 191 11.41 12.86 -11.93
N HIS A 192 10.22 12.58 -11.42
CA HIS A 192 9.77 11.26 -11.02
C HIS A 192 8.60 10.85 -11.91
N LEU A 193 8.71 9.69 -12.52
CA LEU A 193 7.69 9.09 -13.37
C LEU A 193 7.42 7.68 -12.88
N GLY A 194 6.21 7.40 -12.44
CA GLY A 194 5.79 6.11 -11.92
C GLY A 194 4.55 5.61 -12.63
N LEU A 195 4.50 4.32 -12.88
CA LEU A 195 3.32 3.59 -13.29
C LEU A 195 3.16 2.41 -12.36
N VAL A 196 2.02 2.34 -11.70
CA VAL A 196 1.64 1.22 -10.83
C VAL A 196 0.34 0.65 -11.37
N HIS A 197 0.27 -0.68 -11.42
CA HIS A 197 -0.92 -1.38 -11.83
C HIS A 197 -1.11 -2.61 -10.94
N ASN A 198 -2.29 -2.73 -10.39
CA ASN A 198 -2.68 -3.83 -9.51
C ASN A 198 -3.98 -4.45 -10.03
N ALA A 199 -4.21 -5.72 -9.74
CA ALA A 199 -5.43 -6.41 -10.10
C ALA A 199 -5.84 -7.44 -9.03
N ILE A 200 -7.14 -7.52 -8.75
CA ILE A 200 -7.75 -8.59 -7.93
C ILE A 200 -8.46 -9.53 -8.91
N PHE A 201 -8.18 -10.84 -8.82
CA PHE A 201 -8.76 -11.82 -9.72
C PHE A 201 -8.87 -13.20 -9.06
N GLY A 202 -9.58 -14.13 -9.68
CA GLY A 202 -9.79 -15.47 -9.15
C GLY A 202 -10.60 -15.49 -7.86
N GLY A 203 -10.51 -16.58 -7.11
CA GLY A 203 -11.33 -16.82 -5.93
C GLY A 203 -12.66 -17.49 -6.28
N GLU A 204 -13.59 -17.48 -5.32
CA GLU A 204 -14.90 -18.10 -5.45
C GLU A 204 -15.98 -17.15 -4.90
N THR A 205 -17.05 -16.97 -5.66
CA THR A 205 -18.24 -16.21 -5.27
C THR A 205 -19.47 -17.10 -5.24
N ILE A 206 -20.50 -16.70 -4.52
CA ILE A 206 -21.77 -17.44 -4.47
C ILE A 206 -22.47 -17.36 -5.83
N GLU A 207 -22.37 -16.23 -6.53
CA GLU A 207 -23.09 -15.99 -7.80
C GLU A 207 -22.41 -16.66 -9.00
N PHE A 208 -21.08 -16.59 -9.10
CA PHE A 208 -20.34 -17.06 -10.27
C PHE A 208 -19.56 -18.37 -10.02
N GLY A 209 -19.53 -18.87 -8.78
CA GLY A 209 -18.69 -20.01 -8.40
C GLY A 209 -17.20 -19.68 -8.46
N LEU A 210 -16.39 -20.62 -8.93
CA LEU A 210 -14.95 -20.45 -9.11
C LEU A 210 -14.65 -19.51 -10.27
N LEU A 211 -13.90 -18.47 -10.00
CA LEU A 211 -13.45 -17.48 -10.99
C LEU A 211 -12.10 -17.92 -11.61
N PRO A 212 -11.81 -17.50 -12.86
CA PRO A 212 -10.58 -17.85 -13.54
C PRO A 212 -9.32 -17.47 -12.74
N SER A 213 -8.46 -18.46 -12.48
CA SER A 213 -7.26 -18.30 -11.64
C SER A 213 -6.08 -19.19 -12.04
N THR A 214 -6.10 -19.74 -13.27
CA THR A 214 -5.01 -20.57 -13.80
C THR A 214 -3.77 -19.73 -14.13
N ALA A 215 -2.65 -20.37 -14.44
CA ALA A 215 -1.45 -19.68 -14.91
C ALA A 215 -1.70 -18.87 -16.21
N LYS A 216 -2.61 -19.36 -17.08
CA LYS A 216 -3.03 -18.64 -18.29
C LYS A 216 -3.81 -17.37 -17.94
N ASP A 217 -4.69 -17.45 -16.94
CA ASP A 217 -5.47 -16.32 -16.44
C ASP A 217 -4.56 -15.29 -15.76
N PHE A 218 -3.56 -15.74 -15.00
CA PHE A 218 -2.54 -14.85 -14.46
C PHE A 218 -1.83 -14.05 -15.56
N ILE A 219 -1.46 -14.68 -16.69
CA ILE A 219 -0.84 -13.98 -17.81
C ILE A 219 -1.80 -12.95 -18.42
N ARG A 220 -3.10 -13.28 -18.54
CA ARG A 220 -4.12 -12.33 -19.01
C ARG A 220 -4.24 -11.13 -18.10
N VAL A 221 -4.34 -11.36 -16.79
CA VAL A 221 -4.39 -10.30 -15.78
C VAL A 221 -3.12 -9.45 -15.81
N PHE A 222 -1.95 -10.08 -15.97
CA PHE A 222 -0.69 -9.36 -16.07
C PHE A 222 -0.65 -8.39 -17.24
N PHE A 223 -1.18 -8.79 -18.41
CA PHE A 223 -1.21 -7.97 -19.61
C PHE A 223 -2.54 -7.23 -19.85
N VAL A 224 -3.44 -7.22 -18.85
CA VAL A 224 -4.75 -6.54 -18.92
C VAL A 224 -5.57 -7.03 -20.13
N GLN A 225 -5.63 -8.35 -20.29
CA GLN A 225 -6.35 -9.01 -21.38
C GLN A 225 -7.72 -9.53 -20.92
N ASN A 226 -8.61 -9.73 -21.87
CA ASN A 226 -9.94 -10.28 -21.62
C ASN A 226 -9.87 -11.73 -21.11
N GLY A 227 -10.90 -12.13 -20.38
CA GLY A 227 -11.14 -13.53 -20.01
C GLY A 227 -11.43 -14.41 -21.23
N ASP A 228 -11.54 -15.72 -21.00
CA ASP A 228 -12.05 -16.66 -22.00
C ASP A 228 -13.49 -17.13 -21.67
N GLU A 229 -13.97 -18.12 -22.39
CA GLU A 229 -15.31 -18.70 -22.21
C GLU A 229 -15.65 -19.15 -20.79
N ASN A 230 -14.64 -19.42 -19.95
CA ASN A 230 -14.84 -19.80 -18.55
C ASN A 230 -14.96 -18.57 -17.62
N ALA A 231 -14.73 -17.38 -18.12
CA ALA A 231 -14.89 -16.16 -17.35
C ALA A 231 -16.35 -15.67 -17.40
N PRO A 232 -16.83 -14.93 -16.39
CA PRO A 232 -18.10 -14.22 -16.47
C PRO A 232 -18.19 -13.35 -17.73
N GLN A 233 -19.38 -13.25 -18.33
CA GLN A 233 -19.57 -12.61 -19.64
C GLN A 233 -18.95 -11.21 -19.76
N ASN A 234 -19.03 -10.40 -18.72
CA ASN A 234 -18.45 -9.07 -18.75
C ASN A 234 -16.92 -9.08 -18.79
N GLU A 235 -16.26 -10.07 -18.17
CA GLU A 235 -14.80 -10.23 -18.23
C GLU A 235 -14.31 -10.82 -19.56
N ASN A 236 -15.20 -11.39 -20.36
CA ASN A 236 -14.90 -11.79 -21.75
C ASN A 236 -14.84 -10.60 -22.70
N ILE A 237 -15.56 -9.53 -22.37
CA ILE A 237 -15.61 -8.30 -23.15
C ILE A 237 -14.56 -7.30 -22.64
N ASN A 238 -14.40 -7.24 -21.32
CA ASN A 238 -13.45 -6.38 -20.63
C ASN A 238 -12.23 -7.19 -20.13
N SER A 239 -11.32 -6.52 -19.40
CA SER A 239 -10.18 -7.18 -18.78
C SER A 239 -10.62 -8.17 -17.70
N LEU A 240 -9.91 -9.30 -17.61
CA LEU A 240 -10.13 -10.31 -16.59
C LEU A 240 -9.70 -9.80 -15.20
N GLY A 241 -10.63 -9.66 -14.27
CA GLY A 241 -10.38 -9.22 -12.89
C GLY A 241 -10.67 -7.72 -12.66
N ASN A 242 -10.58 -7.32 -11.40
CA ASN A 242 -10.73 -5.92 -10.97
C ASN A 242 -9.37 -5.22 -11.04
N HIS A 243 -9.19 -4.33 -12.00
CA HIS A 243 -7.97 -3.60 -12.27
C HIS A 243 -8.00 -2.20 -11.68
N LEU A 244 -6.87 -1.77 -11.12
CA LEU A 244 -6.66 -0.41 -10.63
C LEU A 244 -5.22 0.02 -10.90
N GLY A 245 -5.04 1.23 -11.39
CA GLY A 245 -3.72 1.77 -11.67
C GLY A 245 -3.57 3.22 -11.26
N ILE A 246 -2.31 3.66 -11.14
CA ILE A 246 -1.97 5.07 -10.97
C ILE A 246 -0.78 5.45 -11.84
N TRP A 247 -0.85 6.66 -12.39
CA TRP A 247 0.33 7.43 -12.73
C TRP A 247 0.79 8.16 -11.48
N ASP A 248 2.06 8.02 -11.12
CA ASP A 248 2.67 8.65 -9.92
C ASP A 248 3.80 9.56 -10.40
N LEU A 249 3.49 10.85 -10.53
CA LEU A 249 4.36 11.83 -11.14
C LEU A 249 4.86 12.81 -10.08
N GLY A 250 6.06 13.35 -10.26
CA GLY A 250 6.55 14.34 -9.32
C GLY A 250 7.79 15.08 -9.79
N LEU A 251 8.00 16.23 -9.16
CA LEU A 251 9.16 17.09 -9.37
C LEU A 251 9.78 17.41 -8.02
N SER A 252 11.09 17.20 -7.89
CA SER A 252 11.82 17.55 -6.67
C SER A 252 12.96 18.50 -6.96
N ILE A 253 13.07 19.52 -6.11
CA ILE A 253 14.20 20.47 -6.10
C ILE A 253 14.95 20.29 -4.78
N ASN A 254 16.22 19.93 -4.88
CA ASN A 254 17.09 19.71 -3.73
C ASN A 254 18.10 20.86 -3.63
N SER A 255 17.78 21.87 -2.83
CA SER A 255 18.71 22.96 -2.54
C SER A 255 19.62 22.65 -1.34
N LYS A 256 20.54 23.54 -1.02
CA LYS A 256 21.43 23.41 0.16
C LYS A 256 20.64 23.30 1.46
N ASN A 257 19.58 24.10 1.59
CA ASN A 257 18.84 24.26 2.84
C ASN A 257 17.50 23.53 2.86
N TYR A 258 16.86 23.37 1.69
CA TYR A 258 15.51 22.83 1.56
C TYR A 258 15.41 21.71 0.53
N ASN A 259 14.55 20.76 0.78
CA ASN A 259 13.96 19.91 -0.23
C ASN A 259 12.53 20.37 -0.50
N PHE A 260 12.21 20.58 -1.76
CA PHE A 260 10.86 20.83 -2.23
C PHE A 260 10.46 19.71 -3.16
N THR A 261 9.31 19.10 -2.94
CA THR A 261 8.77 18.08 -3.82
C THR A 261 7.29 18.33 -4.04
N THR A 262 6.88 18.38 -5.30
CA THR A 262 5.47 18.30 -5.68
C THR A 262 5.21 16.97 -6.36
N TYR A 263 4.03 16.42 -6.16
CA TYR A 263 3.62 15.15 -6.76
C TYR A 263 2.14 15.11 -7.07
N LEU A 264 1.81 14.18 -7.96
CA LEU A 264 0.46 13.92 -8.41
C LEU A 264 0.30 12.42 -8.59
N GLN A 265 -0.79 11.85 -8.05
CA GLN A 265 -1.23 10.51 -8.40
C GLN A 265 -2.55 10.61 -9.16
N HIS A 266 -2.55 10.10 -10.39
CA HIS A 266 -3.74 10.00 -11.22
C HIS A 266 -4.26 8.57 -11.21
N LEU A 267 -5.49 8.38 -10.76
CA LEU A 267 -6.12 7.07 -10.63
C LEU A 267 -6.82 6.69 -11.92
N PHE A 268 -6.73 5.42 -12.30
CA PHE A 268 -7.45 4.87 -13.44
C PHE A 268 -7.83 3.40 -13.21
N GLU A 269 -8.95 2.97 -13.77
CA GLU A 269 -9.44 1.59 -13.72
C GLU A 269 -9.40 0.93 -15.10
N ASP A 270 -9.48 1.74 -16.13
CA ASP A 270 -9.50 1.29 -17.52
C ASP A 270 -8.55 2.07 -18.42
N GLN A 271 -8.61 1.78 -19.73
CA GLN A 271 -7.76 2.40 -20.73
C GLN A 271 -8.10 3.89 -20.94
N SER A 272 -9.34 4.30 -20.76
CA SER A 272 -9.77 5.69 -20.92
C SER A 272 -9.18 6.57 -19.85
N GLY A 273 -9.23 6.11 -18.59
CA GLY A 273 -8.60 6.75 -17.46
C GLY A 273 -7.08 6.75 -17.58
N ALA A 274 -6.46 5.63 -17.96
CA ALA A 274 -5.01 5.55 -18.15
C ALA A 274 -4.47 6.54 -19.20
N ARG A 275 -5.29 6.95 -20.16
CA ARG A 275 -4.97 7.96 -21.17
C ARG A 275 -5.33 9.38 -20.78
N TRP A 276 -5.84 9.63 -19.56
CA TRP A 276 -6.27 10.95 -19.08
C TRP A 276 -7.38 11.60 -19.93
N LEU A 277 -8.24 10.80 -20.54
CA LEU A 277 -9.21 11.31 -21.49
C LEU A 277 -10.40 11.97 -20.80
N LEU A 278 -10.97 11.31 -19.79
CA LEU A 278 -12.22 11.72 -19.17
C LEU A 278 -12.08 12.11 -17.70
N ASN A 279 -11.20 11.42 -16.96
CA ASN A 279 -11.01 11.58 -15.53
C ASN A 279 -9.77 12.42 -15.13
N TRP A 280 -9.26 13.25 -16.01
CA TRP A 280 -8.03 14.03 -15.81
C TRP A 280 -8.03 14.91 -14.56
N GLN A 281 -9.21 15.22 -14.03
CA GLN A 281 -9.38 15.99 -12.79
C GLN A 281 -9.18 15.16 -11.53
N ASP A 282 -9.36 13.83 -11.61
CA ASP A 282 -9.35 12.93 -10.46
C ASP A 282 -7.92 12.58 -10.05
N ASN A 283 -7.41 13.30 -9.07
CA ASN A 283 -6.01 13.20 -8.66
C ASN A 283 -5.84 13.42 -7.15
N LEU A 284 -4.76 12.86 -6.63
CA LEU A 284 -4.13 13.30 -5.39
C LEU A 284 -2.96 14.22 -5.73
N TYR A 285 -3.04 15.47 -5.37
CA TYR A 285 -1.95 16.45 -5.49
C TYR A 285 -1.25 16.60 -4.14
N GLY A 286 0.08 16.69 -4.13
CA GLY A 286 0.83 16.89 -2.90
C GLY A 286 2.02 17.83 -3.07
N VAL A 287 2.32 18.54 -1.99
CA VAL A 287 3.50 19.41 -1.87
C VAL A 287 4.19 19.14 -0.55
N ILE A 288 5.47 18.80 -0.62
CA ILE A 288 6.33 18.57 0.54
C ILE A 288 7.41 19.66 0.58
N VAL A 289 7.56 20.27 1.74
CA VAL A 289 8.68 21.18 2.04
C VAL A 289 9.40 20.64 3.26
N GLU A 290 10.72 20.45 3.16
CA GLU A 290 11.58 19.96 4.22
C GLU A 290 12.75 20.93 4.45
N ASP A 291 12.90 21.42 5.67
CA ASP A 291 14.10 22.15 6.11
C ASP A 291 15.19 21.16 6.53
N LYS A 292 16.20 20.98 5.68
CA LYS A 292 17.33 20.07 5.91
C LYS A 292 18.20 20.46 7.09
N LEU A 293 18.19 21.73 7.44
CA LEU A 293 19.00 22.29 8.54
C LEU A 293 18.27 22.25 9.88
N LYS A 294 16.97 21.91 9.89
CA LYS A 294 16.13 21.84 11.10
C LYS A 294 16.23 23.10 11.96
N ARG A 295 16.17 24.26 11.30
CA ARG A 295 16.32 25.58 11.96
C ARG A 295 15.13 25.95 12.80
N PHE A 296 13.98 25.36 12.52
CA PHE A 296 12.72 25.60 13.22
C PHE A 296 12.27 24.30 13.91
N PHE A 297 11.35 24.42 14.85
CA PHE A 297 10.76 23.27 15.49
C PHE A 297 9.92 22.40 14.53
N ILE A 298 9.37 22.99 13.45
CA ILE A 298 8.80 22.25 12.32
C ILE A 298 9.88 22.13 11.25
N ASP A 299 10.23 20.93 10.89
CA ASP A 299 11.24 20.64 9.86
C ASP A 299 10.65 20.12 8.55
N LYS A 300 9.40 19.61 8.56
CA LYS A 300 8.75 19.10 7.36
C LYS A 300 7.25 19.35 7.37
N ILE A 301 6.74 19.81 6.23
CA ILE A 301 5.32 20.06 5.98
C ILE A 301 4.92 19.33 4.72
N ASN A 302 3.75 18.69 4.74
CA ASN A 302 3.09 18.13 3.59
C ASN A 302 1.66 18.66 3.49
N ILE A 303 1.28 19.13 2.32
CA ILE A 303 -0.09 19.54 2.02
C ILE A 303 -0.57 18.71 0.85
N GLU A 304 -1.73 18.08 0.99
CA GLU A 304 -2.36 17.29 -0.07
C GLU A 304 -3.78 17.78 -0.35
N PHE A 305 -4.16 17.68 -1.61
CA PHE A 305 -5.52 17.87 -2.08
C PHE A 305 -5.94 16.64 -2.88
N LEU A 306 -6.99 15.96 -2.43
CA LEU A 306 -7.59 14.81 -3.10
C LEU A 306 -8.91 15.24 -3.75
N TYR A 307 -9.08 14.84 -5.01
CA TYR A 307 -10.30 15.03 -5.77
C TYR A 307 -10.58 13.77 -6.61
N THR A 308 -11.74 13.15 -6.41
CA THR A 308 -12.22 11.98 -7.16
C THR A 308 -13.72 12.08 -7.49
N LEU A 309 -14.22 13.31 -7.72
CA LEU A 309 -15.65 13.51 -7.94
C LEU A 309 -16.05 13.32 -9.40
N ASN A 310 -15.11 13.40 -10.35
CA ASN A 310 -15.44 13.38 -11.75
C ASN A 310 -15.76 11.97 -12.25
N GLN A 311 -14.90 10.98 -11.95
CA GLN A 311 -15.07 9.57 -12.32
C GLN A 311 -15.51 9.37 -13.78
N SER A 312 -14.77 10.03 -14.71
CA SER A 312 -15.02 10.02 -16.14
C SER A 312 -16.37 10.64 -16.56
N GLY A 313 -16.97 11.45 -15.69
CA GLY A 313 -18.19 12.20 -15.96
C GLY A 313 -19.49 11.42 -15.68
N VAL A 314 -20.59 12.18 -15.59
CA VAL A 314 -21.95 11.64 -15.59
C VAL A 314 -22.42 11.71 -17.05
N ASN A 315 -22.52 10.59 -17.74
CA ASN A 315 -22.89 10.63 -19.13
C ASN A 315 -24.38 10.42 -19.34
N GLU A 316 -25.03 11.49 -19.76
CA GLU A 316 -26.28 11.43 -20.49
C GLU A 316 -26.06 11.22 -22.00
N VAL A 317 -24.82 11.06 -22.48
CA VAL A 317 -24.52 11.17 -23.91
C VAL A 317 -23.83 9.93 -24.45
N SER A 318 -24.57 9.32 -25.36
CA SER A 318 -24.18 8.46 -26.49
C SER A 318 -23.83 7.00 -26.24
N GLU A 319 -24.24 6.20 -27.20
CA GLU A 319 -24.09 4.76 -27.36
C GLU A 319 -22.65 4.23 -27.39
N ASN A 320 -21.63 5.08 -27.23
CA ASN A 320 -20.22 4.75 -27.07
C ASN A 320 -19.77 5.25 -25.69
N THR A 321 -20.07 4.48 -24.67
CA THR A 321 -19.86 4.79 -23.28
C THR A 321 -18.41 4.61 -22.83
N TYR A 322 -17.61 5.64 -22.98
CA TYR A 322 -16.45 5.87 -22.13
C TYR A 322 -16.91 6.77 -20.99
N GLY A 323 -16.75 6.32 -19.75
CA GLY A 323 -17.18 7.06 -18.58
C GLY A 323 -17.81 6.13 -17.54
N TRP A 324 -18.19 6.67 -16.39
CA TRP A 324 -18.78 5.97 -15.27
C TRP A 324 -17.79 5.07 -14.53
N ASP A 325 -16.57 5.58 -14.30
CA ASP A 325 -15.70 4.93 -13.35
C ASP A 325 -16.37 4.90 -11.97
N ASP A 326 -16.18 3.82 -11.24
CA ASP A 326 -16.66 3.65 -9.88
C ASP A 326 -15.48 3.17 -9.01
N TYR A 327 -14.52 4.07 -8.80
CA TYR A 327 -13.23 3.76 -8.20
C TYR A 327 -13.35 2.87 -6.97
N TYR A 328 -12.55 1.81 -6.95
CA TYR A 328 -12.50 0.79 -5.92
C TYR A 328 -13.67 -0.20 -5.91
N ASN A 329 -14.73 -0.02 -6.67
CA ASN A 329 -15.83 -0.97 -6.81
C ASN A 329 -15.64 -1.86 -8.03
N HIS A 330 -16.37 -2.98 -8.08
CA HIS A 330 -16.40 -3.87 -9.22
C HIS A 330 -17.64 -4.75 -9.18
N TYR A 331 -18.20 -5.05 -10.31
CA TYR A 331 -19.47 -5.80 -10.43
C TYR A 331 -19.38 -7.30 -10.10
N ILE A 332 -18.18 -7.90 -10.12
CA ILE A 332 -17.94 -9.28 -9.65
C ILE A 332 -17.30 -9.29 -8.26
N TYR A 333 -16.28 -8.47 -8.06
CA TYR A 333 -15.53 -8.36 -6.80
C TYR A 333 -16.20 -7.33 -5.89
N LEU A 334 -17.44 -7.65 -5.43
CA LEU A 334 -18.34 -6.69 -4.78
C LEU A 334 -17.81 -6.07 -3.48
N SER A 335 -16.85 -6.72 -2.80
CA SER A 335 -16.13 -6.07 -1.69
C SER A 335 -15.20 -4.95 -2.17
N GLY A 336 -14.95 -4.86 -3.45
CA GLY A 336 -14.13 -3.84 -4.06
C GLY A 336 -12.66 -3.89 -3.59
N TRP A 337 -12.02 -2.72 -3.58
CA TRP A 337 -10.59 -2.57 -3.22
C TRP A 337 -10.39 -2.54 -1.71
N THR A 338 -10.77 -3.63 -1.02
CA THR A 338 -10.77 -3.73 0.44
C THR A 338 -10.04 -4.96 0.95
N ASN A 339 -9.50 -4.89 2.17
CA ASN A 339 -8.97 -6.02 2.91
C ASN A 339 -9.32 -5.88 4.39
N LYS A 340 -9.97 -6.89 4.97
CA LYS A 340 -10.36 -6.95 6.39
C LYS A 340 -11.10 -5.68 6.86
N GLY A 341 -12.07 -5.21 6.08
CA GLY A 341 -12.89 -4.07 6.44
C GLY A 341 -12.19 -2.71 6.36
N LYS A 342 -11.13 -2.62 5.55
CA LYS A 342 -10.40 -1.38 5.29
C LYS A 342 -10.13 -1.23 3.80
N SER A 343 -10.20 0.00 3.27
CA SER A 343 -9.73 0.30 1.92
C SER A 343 -8.23 0.01 1.81
N ILE A 344 -7.82 -0.69 0.76
CA ILE A 344 -6.40 -0.93 0.42
C ILE A 344 -5.77 0.38 -0.08
N GLY A 345 -6.53 1.20 -0.80
CA GLY A 345 -6.13 2.51 -1.30
C GLY A 345 -6.30 3.62 -0.26
N THR A 346 -6.81 4.76 -0.70
CA THR A 346 -6.99 5.92 0.18
C THR A 346 -7.89 5.61 1.39
N PRO A 347 -7.52 6.06 2.60
CA PRO A 347 -8.36 5.91 3.79
C PRO A 347 -9.62 6.80 3.77
N PHE A 348 -9.72 7.74 2.84
CA PHE A 348 -10.89 8.61 2.70
C PHE A 348 -12.08 7.93 2.01
N ALA A 349 -11.86 6.79 1.33
CA ALA A 349 -12.96 5.99 0.81
C ALA A 349 -13.83 5.48 1.97
N VAL A 350 -15.13 5.77 1.90
CA VAL A 350 -16.08 5.36 2.92
C VAL A 350 -16.54 3.94 2.63
N LEU A 351 -16.41 3.08 3.63
CA LEU A 351 -16.89 1.70 3.54
C LEU A 351 -18.22 1.59 4.25
N GLY A 352 -19.14 0.88 3.64
CA GLY A 352 -20.47 0.58 4.17
C GLY A 352 -20.73 -0.91 4.24
N SER A 353 -21.62 -1.29 5.18
CA SER A 353 -22.31 -2.57 5.20
C SER A 353 -23.78 -2.20 5.39
N ASN A 354 -24.56 -2.15 4.33
CA ASN A 354 -25.99 -1.92 4.47
C ASN A 354 -26.70 -3.25 4.70
N GLY A 355 -27.83 -3.22 5.40
CA GLY A 355 -28.60 -4.44 5.74
C GLY A 355 -29.14 -5.22 4.53
N ALA A 356 -28.96 -4.73 3.31
CA ALA A 356 -29.25 -5.43 2.06
C ALA A 356 -28.02 -6.15 1.50
N ARG A 357 -26.82 -5.79 1.96
CA ARG A 357 -25.54 -6.40 1.55
C ARG A 357 -24.82 -6.85 2.81
N GLU A 358 -24.73 -8.16 3.02
CA GLU A 358 -24.06 -8.77 4.17
C GLU A 358 -22.51 -8.68 4.10
N TYR A 359 -21.95 -7.85 3.21
CA TYR A 359 -20.51 -7.69 3.02
C TYR A 359 -20.09 -6.22 3.00
N ILE A 360 -18.86 -5.98 3.40
CA ILE A 360 -18.23 -4.67 3.34
C ILE A 360 -17.93 -4.33 1.87
N HIS A 361 -18.30 -3.13 1.46
CA HIS A 361 -18.06 -2.57 0.13
C HIS A 361 -17.68 -1.09 0.23
N VAL A 362 -17.25 -0.51 -0.88
CA VAL A 362 -17.00 0.93 -0.95
C VAL A 362 -18.32 1.62 -1.23
N GLU A 363 -18.85 2.31 -0.22
CA GLU A 363 -20.11 3.03 -0.29
C GLU A 363 -19.96 4.42 -0.92
N ASN A 364 -18.83 5.09 -0.62
CA ASN A 364 -18.53 6.39 -1.19
C ASN A 364 -17.04 6.52 -1.53
N ASN A 365 -16.78 6.70 -2.82
CA ASN A 365 -15.47 6.92 -3.42
C ASN A 365 -15.36 8.30 -4.10
N ARG A 366 -16.41 9.12 -4.05
CA ARG A 366 -16.42 10.50 -4.53
C ARG A 366 -15.95 11.43 -3.42
N ILE A 367 -14.68 11.81 -3.50
CA ILE A 367 -13.94 12.44 -2.41
C ILE A 367 -13.43 13.80 -2.83
N LYS A 368 -13.59 14.79 -1.95
CA LYS A 368 -12.87 16.06 -1.97
C LYS A 368 -12.31 16.31 -0.58
N ALA A 369 -10.98 16.26 -0.45
CA ALA A 369 -10.33 16.38 0.84
C ALA A 369 -9.05 17.22 0.76
N ILE A 370 -8.76 17.92 1.85
CA ILE A 370 -7.47 18.57 2.09
C ILE A 370 -6.83 17.88 3.29
N HIS A 371 -5.55 17.56 3.18
CA HIS A 371 -4.78 16.98 4.25
C HIS A 371 -3.52 17.81 4.52
N LEU A 372 -3.23 18.01 5.81
CA LEU A 372 -2.02 18.69 6.29
C LEU A 372 -1.26 17.75 7.22
N GLY A 373 -0.03 17.43 6.88
CA GLY A 373 0.89 16.69 7.74
C GLY A 373 2.08 17.56 8.11
N ILE A 374 2.45 17.57 9.39
CA ILE A 374 3.63 18.29 9.88
C ILE A 374 4.48 17.41 10.78
N SER A 375 5.79 17.58 10.71
CA SER A 375 6.72 16.95 11.65
C SER A 375 7.83 17.90 12.06
N GLY A 376 8.47 17.56 13.16
CA GLY A 376 9.57 18.33 13.66
C GLY A 376 10.11 17.83 15.01
N SER A 377 10.88 18.66 15.67
CA SER A 377 11.49 18.33 16.95
C SER A 377 11.36 19.49 17.93
N LEU A 378 10.81 19.22 19.11
CA LEU A 378 10.76 20.16 20.24
C LEU A 378 12.07 20.18 21.01
N HIS A 379 12.81 19.08 20.96
CA HIS A 379 14.10 18.90 21.61
C HIS A 379 14.88 17.83 20.82
N PRO A 380 16.22 17.77 20.82
CA PRO A 380 16.99 16.73 20.11
C PRO A 380 16.56 15.28 20.35
N LYS A 381 15.91 15.02 21.49
CA LYS A 381 15.38 13.69 21.87
C LYS A 381 13.87 13.57 21.75
N ILE A 382 13.16 14.64 21.37
CA ILE A 382 11.70 14.66 21.32
C ILE A 382 11.27 15.15 19.93
N SER A 383 10.80 14.24 19.13
CA SER A 383 10.19 14.55 17.83
C SER A 383 8.67 14.41 17.91
N PHE A 384 7.98 15.12 17.05
CA PHE A 384 6.54 15.04 16.89
C PHE A 384 6.14 14.86 15.43
N ARG A 385 4.95 14.33 15.24
CA ARG A 385 4.26 14.25 13.95
C ARG A 385 2.77 14.49 14.20
N HIS A 386 2.18 15.33 13.39
CA HIS A 386 0.76 15.65 13.39
C HIS A 386 0.19 15.48 11.98
N LEU A 387 -1.01 14.88 11.87
CA LEU A 387 -1.74 14.62 10.60
C LEU A 387 -3.14 15.21 10.70
#